data_7165470b78b78e84c003e215c046d496
#
_entry.id   7165470b78b78e84c003e215c046d496
#
_cell.length_a   1.000
_cell.length_b   1.000
_cell.length_c   1.000
_cell.angle_alpha   90.00
_cell.angle_beta   90.00
_cell.angle_gamma   90.00
#
_symmetry.space_group_name_H-M   'P 1'
#
loop_
_entity.id
_entity.type
_entity.pdbx_description
1 polymer ?
#
loop_
_entity_poly.entity_id
_entity_poly.type
_entity_poly.pdbx_seq_one_letter_code
_entity_poly.pdbx_strand_id
1 'polypeptide(L)'
;QLGINAKFMGGDGICSGELPKLAAGAMADGQVVCAEAGGVEGEQKAGMDKFRADFKKKFGADVQIYAPYVYDATMVMVDAMVKAGSAEPAKYLPVLAKTSGYKGVTGTIAFDEKGDIKNGALTLFTYKGEKREQIAVVR
;
A
#
# COMPACT_ATOMS: atom_id res chain seq x y z
N GLN A 1 -24.15 -23.33 -2.88
CA GLN A 1 -24.24 -21.87 -2.65
C GLN A 1 -25.16 -21.63 -1.46
N LEU A 2 -24.70 -20.83 -0.49
CA LEU A 2 -25.40 -20.65 0.80
C LEU A 2 -26.44 -19.51 0.78
N GLY A 3 -26.63 -18.82 -0.35
CA GLY A 3 -27.59 -17.70 -0.48
C GLY A 3 -27.26 -16.50 0.44
N ILE A 4 -25.99 -16.27 0.73
CA ILE A 4 -25.57 -15.17 1.60
C ILE A 4 -25.63 -13.85 0.82
N ASN A 5 -26.48 -12.92 1.29
CA ASN A 5 -26.63 -11.59 0.70
C ASN A 5 -25.90 -10.48 1.48
N ALA A 6 -25.08 -10.83 2.47
CA ALA A 6 -24.30 -9.88 3.23
C ALA A 6 -23.11 -9.32 2.41
N LYS A 7 -22.68 -8.09 2.72
CA LYS A 7 -21.41 -7.58 2.24
C LYS A 7 -20.27 -8.34 2.92
N PHE A 8 -19.21 -8.61 2.15
CA PHE A 8 -17.99 -9.19 2.66
C PHE A 8 -16.89 -8.12 2.68
N MET A 9 -16.16 -8.01 3.79
CA MET A 9 -15.03 -7.11 3.90
C MET A 9 -13.77 -7.88 4.25
N GLY A 10 -12.67 -7.54 3.58
CA GLY A 10 -11.35 -8.12 3.86
C GLY A 10 -10.22 -7.10 3.77
N GLY A 11 -9.03 -7.52 4.15
CA GLY A 11 -7.81 -6.72 4.05
C GLY A 11 -7.24 -6.67 2.64
N ASP A 12 -6.00 -6.25 2.56
CA ASP A 12 -5.24 -6.05 1.32
C ASP A 12 -5.02 -7.33 0.51
N GLY A 13 -4.89 -8.47 1.17
CA GLY A 13 -4.71 -9.76 0.51
C GLY A 13 -5.83 -10.17 -0.46
N ILE A 14 -7.05 -9.61 -0.31
CA ILE A 14 -8.15 -9.84 -1.25
C ILE A 14 -8.35 -8.69 -2.24
N CYS A 15 -7.64 -7.58 -2.13
CA CYS A 15 -7.71 -6.42 -3.02
C CYS A 15 -7.07 -6.67 -4.40
N SER A 16 -7.04 -7.89 -4.85
CA SER A 16 -6.47 -8.29 -6.14
C SER A 16 -7.41 -7.96 -7.31
N GLY A 17 -6.84 -7.53 -8.44
CA GLY A 17 -7.57 -7.41 -9.71
C GLY A 17 -8.08 -8.75 -10.27
N GLU A 18 -7.55 -9.88 -9.75
CA GLU A 18 -7.98 -11.22 -10.15
C GLU A 18 -9.21 -11.73 -9.36
N LEU A 19 -9.60 -11.03 -8.27
CA LEU A 19 -10.71 -11.48 -7.42
C LEU A 19 -12.02 -11.70 -8.21
N PRO A 20 -12.46 -10.81 -9.12
CA PRO A 20 -13.67 -11.05 -9.89
C PRO A 20 -13.62 -12.32 -10.74
N LYS A 21 -12.47 -12.59 -11.36
CA LYS A 21 -12.26 -13.81 -12.15
C LYS A 21 -12.29 -15.07 -11.28
N LEU A 22 -11.61 -15.02 -10.13
CA LEU A 22 -11.57 -16.14 -9.18
C LEU A 22 -12.94 -16.42 -8.57
N ALA A 23 -13.75 -15.38 -8.38
CA ALA A 23 -15.14 -15.52 -7.89
C ALA A 23 -16.09 -16.16 -8.92
N ALA A 24 -15.68 -16.25 -10.20
CA ALA A 24 -16.41 -16.96 -11.25
C ALA A 24 -17.93 -16.63 -11.31
N GLY A 25 -18.29 -15.34 -11.17
CA GLY A 25 -19.66 -14.85 -11.18
C GLY A 25 -20.43 -15.02 -9.87
N ALA A 26 -19.78 -15.51 -8.80
CA ALA A 26 -20.41 -15.64 -7.48
C ALA A 26 -20.45 -14.31 -6.69
N MET A 27 -19.85 -13.24 -7.22
CA MET A 27 -19.74 -11.94 -6.57
C MET A 27 -20.61 -10.91 -7.28
N ALA A 28 -21.51 -10.27 -6.55
CA ALA A 28 -22.28 -9.14 -7.07
C ALA A 28 -21.51 -7.82 -6.95
N ASP A 29 -21.86 -6.85 -7.80
CA ASP A 29 -21.30 -5.49 -7.74
C ASP A 29 -21.47 -4.86 -6.36
N GLY A 30 -20.41 -4.32 -5.81
CA GLY A 30 -20.41 -3.69 -4.50
C GLY A 30 -20.56 -4.65 -3.30
N GLN A 31 -20.60 -5.95 -3.52
CA GLN A 31 -20.74 -6.95 -2.45
C GLN A 31 -19.44 -7.12 -1.65
N VAL A 32 -18.30 -7.04 -2.31
CA VAL A 32 -17.00 -7.16 -1.65
C VAL A 32 -16.38 -5.78 -1.46
N VAL A 33 -15.89 -5.53 -0.26
CA VAL A 33 -15.09 -4.36 0.10
C VAL A 33 -13.73 -4.86 0.58
N CYS A 34 -12.66 -4.23 0.14
CA CYS A 34 -11.33 -4.52 0.65
C CYS A 34 -10.57 -3.23 0.99
N ALA A 35 -9.62 -3.34 1.90
CA ALA A 35 -8.81 -2.23 2.36
C ALA A 35 -7.34 -2.44 1.97
N GLU A 36 -6.73 -1.43 1.35
CA GLU A 36 -5.28 -1.37 1.15
C GLU A 36 -4.65 -0.28 2.01
N ALA A 37 -3.41 -0.48 2.43
CA ALA A 37 -2.62 0.56 3.06
C ALA A 37 -2.38 1.73 2.10
N GLY A 38 -2.37 2.94 2.66
CA GLY A 38 -2.10 4.17 1.92
C GLY A 38 -3.36 4.94 1.52
N GLY A 39 -3.15 6.15 1.14
CA GLY A 39 -4.14 7.09 0.65
C GLY A 39 -3.34 8.22 0.03
N VAL A 40 -2.72 7.94 -1.13
CA VAL A 40 -1.85 8.90 -1.80
C VAL A 40 -2.71 9.94 -2.50
N GLU A 41 -2.67 11.15 -1.98
CA GLU A 41 -3.41 12.32 -2.48
C GLU A 41 -2.45 13.52 -2.63
N GLY A 42 -2.90 14.55 -3.34
CA GLY A 42 -2.15 15.79 -3.49
C GLY A 42 -0.79 15.62 -4.18
N GLU A 43 0.23 16.27 -3.67
CA GLU A 43 1.59 16.26 -4.24
C GLU A 43 2.23 14.86 -4.27
N GLN A 44 1.88 14.02 -3.31
CA GLN A 44 2.42 12.65 -3.23
C GLN A 44 1.91 11.77 -4.36
N LYS A 45 0.73 12.08 -4.93
CA LYS A 45 0.20 11.36 -6.08
C LYS A 45 1.12 11.43 -7.28
N ALA A 46 1.74 12.57 -7.54
CA ALA A 46 2.69 12.75 -8.64
C ALA A 46 3.92 11.84 -8.48
N GLY A 47 4.44 11.69 -7.26
CA GLY A 47 5.55 10.77 -6.95
C GLY A 47 5.18 9.31 -7.20
N MET A 48 4.00 8.88 -6.79
CA MET A 48 3.49 7.54 -7.02
C MET A 48 3.26 7.27 -8.52
N ASP A 49 2.67 8.21 -9.23
CA ASP A 49 2.41 8.08 -10.68
C ASP A 49 3.74 7.99 -11.46
N LYS A 50 4.74 8.79 -11.07
CA LYS A 50 6.10 8.70 -11.63
C LYS A 50 6.74 7.34 -11.33
N PHE A 51 6.65 6.85 -10.10
CA PHE A 51 7.17 5.53 -9.72
C PHE A 51 6.55 4.43 -10.59
N ARG A 52 5.24 4.44 -10.79
CA ARG A 52 4.54 3.47 -11.64
C ARG A 52 5.00 3.52 -13.09
N ALA A 53 5.14 4.74 -13.64
CA ALA A 53 5.61 4.93 -15.01
C ALA A 53 7.05 4.43 -15.21
N ASP A 54 7.95 4.77 -14.29
CA ASP A 54 9.35 4.35 -14.33
C ASP A 54 9.49 2.83 -14.17
N PHE A 55 8.70 2.23 -13.28
CA PHE A 55 8.66 0.78 -13.08
C PHE A 55 8.21 0.07 -14.36
N LYS A 56 7.09 0.51 -14.95
CA LYS A 56 6.58 -0.06 -16.21
C LYS A 56 7.59 0.07 -17.33
N LYS A 57 8.23 1.23 -17.46
CA LYS A 57 9.29 1.46 -18.46
C LYS A 57 10.48 0.51 -18.28
N LYS A 58 10.89 0.27 -17.02
CA LYS A 58 12.07 -0.52 -16.70
C LYS A 58 11.84 -2.03 -16.79
N PHE A 59 10.66 -2.49 -16.35
CA PHE A 59 10.38 -3.92 -16.17
C PHE A 59 9.33 -4.48 -17.15
N GLY A 60 8.67 -3.62 -17.94
CA GLY A 60 7.63 -4.04 -18.89
C GLY A 60 6.32 -4.52 -18.24
N ALA A 61 6.18 -4.36 -16.93
CA ALA A 61 5.05 -4.83 -16.13
C ALA A 61 4.43 -3.70 -15.31
N ASP A 62 3.15 -3.82 -15.00
CA ASP A 62 2.48 -2.88 -14.09
C ASP A 62 2.87 -3.15 -12.63
N VAL A 63 2.89 -2.07 -11.85
CA VAL A 63 3.21 -2.12 -10.42
C VAL A 63 2.13 -2.91 -9.69
N GLN A 64 2.54 -3.92 -8.92
CA GLN A 64 1.67 -4.64 -8.01
C GLN A 64 1.43 -3.84 -6.72
N ILE A 65 0.38 -4.20 -5.99
CA ILE A 65 -0.12 -3.43 -4.84
C ILE A 65 0.93 -3.15 -3.76
N TYR A 66 1.86 -4.08 -3.52
CA TYR A 66 2.87 -3.93 -2.47
C TYR A 66 4.18 -3.28 -2.93
N ALA A 67 4.44 -3.23 -4.24
CA ALA A 67 5.75 -2.81 -4.77
C ALA A 67 6.19 -1.40 -4.29
N PRO A 68 5.35 -0.35 -4.27
CA PRO A 68 5.76 0.96 -3.79
C PRO A 68 6.06 0.97 -2.29
N TYR A 69 5.34 0.16 -1.49
CA TYR A 69 5.57 0.07 -0.05
C TYR A 69 6.86 -0.68 0.28
N VAL A 70 7.15 -1.77 -0.44
CA VAL A 70 8.40 -2.51 -0.30
C VAL A 70 9.59 -1.64 -0.73
N TYR A 71 9.42 -0.85 -1.79
CA TYR A 71 10.43 0.12 -2.20
C TYR A 71 10.74 1.12 -1.09
N ASP A 72 9.71 1.78 -0.54
CA ASP A 72 9.89 2.75 0.52
C ASP A 72 10.45 2.12 1.80
N ALA A 73 9.97 0.94 2.20
CA ALA A 73 10.51 0.22 3.36
C ALA A 73 12.00 -0.06 3.22
N THR A 74 12.42 -0.50 2.02
CA THR A 74 13.84 -0.72 1.72
C THR A 74 14.63 0.57 1.79
N MET A 75 14.13 1.65 1.20
CA MET A 75 14.84 2.93 1.16
C MET A 75 14.92 3.59 2.54
N VAL A 76 13.88 3.50 3.37
CA VAL A 76 13.90 3.99 4.76
C VAL A 76 14.92 3.21 5.59
N MET A 77 15.00 1.90 5.41
CA MET A 77 16.00 1.08 6.09
C MET A 77 17.42 1.43 5.66
N VAL A 78 17.66 1.63 4.36
CA VAL A 78 18.97 2.07 3.84
C VAL A 78 19.33 3.46 4.37
N ASP A 79 18.39 4.40 4.39
CA ASP A 79 18.60 5.74 4.97
C ASP A 79 19.02 5.66 6.44
N ALA A 80 18.36 4.78 7.21
CA ALA A 80 18.73 4.55 8.61
C ALA A 80 20.13 3.93 8.75
N MET A 81 20.53 3.00 7.88
CA MET A 81 21.89 2.44 7.85
C MET A 81 22.94 3.50 7.53
N VAL A 82 22.67 4.36 6.54
CA VAL A 82 23.55 5.47 6.17
C VAL A 82 23.71 6.43 7.34
N LYS A 83 22.62 6.84 7.99
CA LYS A 83 22.65 7.72 9.16
C LYS A 83 23.38 7.10 10.37
N ALA A 84 23.26 5.79 10.54
CA ALA A 84 23.96 5.06 11.59
C ALA A 84 25.43 4.77 11.25
N GLY A 85 25.86 4.98 9.99
CA GLY A 85 27.19 4.60 9.51
C GLY A 85 27.44 3.08 9.57
N SER A 86 26.37 2.25 9.56
CA SER A 86 26.49 0.81 9.77
C SER A 86 25.28 0.05 9.26
N ALA A 87 25.50 -1.10 8.65
CA ALA A 87 24.46 -2.08 8.31
C ALA A 87 24.18 -3.10 9.44
N GLU A 88 24.84 -2.95 10.59
CA GLU A 88 24.61 -3.80 11.75
C GLU A 88 23.27 -3.45 12.42
N PRO A 89 22.32 -4.42 12.58
CA PRO A 89 20.99 -4.15 13.11
C PRO A 89 20.98 -3.40 14.44
N ALA A 90 21.83 -3.77 15.38
CA ALA A 90 21.90 -3.09 16.68
C ALA A 90 22.23 -1.59 16.58
N LYS A 91 22.87 -1.15 15.50
CA LYS A 91 23.24 0.25 15.26
C LYS A 91 22.19 1.03 14.49
N TYR A 92 21.60 0.45 13.43
CA TYR A 92 20.64 1.20 12.63
C TYR A 92 19.20 1.12 13.15
N LEU A 93 18.79 0.08 13.88
CA LEU A 93 17.41 -0.04 14.40
C LEU A 93 16.96 1.14 15.26
N PRO A 94 17.79 1.67 16.20
CA PRO A 94 17.42 2.85 16.97
C PRO A 94 17.25 4.11 16.11
N VAL A 95 17.95 4.20 14.97
CA VAL A 95 17.84 5.29 13.99
C VAL A 95 16.58 5.11 13.16
N LEU A 96 16.32 3.89 12.67
CA LEU A 96 15.13 3.53 11.93
C LEU A 96 13.85 3.83 12.73
N ALA A 97 13.81 3.45 14.00
CA ALA A 97 12.68 3.71 14.89
C ALA A 97 12.37 5.20 15.07
N LYS A 98 13.36 6.07 14.89
CA LYS A 98 13.23 7.54 14.97
C LYS A 98 12.95 8.20 13.62
N THR A 99 12.70 7.44 12.57
CA THR A 99 12.39 8.00 11.25
C THR A 99 11.20 8.96 11.35
N SER A 100 11.41 10.18 10.86
CA SER A 100 10.39 11.22 10.85
C SER A 100 10.57 12.09 9.61
N GLY A 101 9.47 12.31 8.88
CA GLY A 101 9.47 13.19 7.71
C GLY A 101 10.18 12.64 6.47
N TYR A 102 10.44 11.34 6.40
CA TYR A 102 11.03 10.71 5.21
C TYR A 102 10.07 10.81 4.02
N LYS A 103 10.54 11.31 2.88
CA LYS A 103 9.76 11.49 1.65
C LYS A 103 9.84 10.25 0.77
N GLY A 104 8.89 9.36 0.94
CA GLY A 104 8.72 8.17 0.12
C GLY A 104 7.78 8.37 -1.05
N VAL A 105 7.68 7.36 -1.92
CA VAL A 105 6.72 7.33 -3.05
C VAL A 105 5.30 7.05 -2.56
N THR A 106 5.17 6.42 -1.39
CA THR A 106 3.88 6.14 -0.73
C THR A 106 3.41 7.27 0.18
N GLY A 107 4.24 8.29 0.37
CA GLY A 107 3.94 9.44 1.22
C GLY A 107 5.06 9.83 2.17
N THR A 108 4.73 10.68 3.13
CA THR A 108 5.67 11.05 4.19
C THR A 108 5.65 9.99 5.29
N ILE A 109 6.79 9.38 5.54
CA ILE A 109 6.94 8.28 6.49
C ILE A 109 7.50 8.82 7.81
N ALA A 110 6.83 8.49 8.90
CA ALA A 110 7.25 8.70 10.27
C ALA A 110 6.69 7.56 11.12
N PHE A 111 7.47 7.10 12.09
CA PHE A 111 7.02 6.07 13.03
C PHE A 111 6.70 6.67 14.40
N ASP A 112 5.76 6.07 15.09
CA ASP A 112 5.49 6.34 16.50
C ASP A 112 6.41 5.51 17.42
N GLU A 113 6.19 5.59 18.72
CA GLU A 113 6.97 4.85 19.74
C GLU A 113 6.81 3.33 19.68
N LYS A 114 5.75 2.84 19.01
CA LYS A 114 5.48 1.40 18.82
C LYS A 114 6.03 0.89 17.49
N GLY A 115 6.50 1.79 16.61
CA GLY A 115 6.93 1.49 15.26
C GLY A 115 5.81 1.53 14.22
N ASP A 116 4.62 1.99 14.57
CA ASP A 116 3.51 2.15 13.65
C ASP A 116 3.66 3.46 12.85
N ILE A 117 3.15 3.44 11.62
CA ILE A 117 3.16 4.64 10.76
C ILE A 117 2.21 5.71 11.32
N LYS A 118 2.76 6.89 11.58
CA LYS A 118 1.97 8.06 11.98
C LYS A 118 1.10 8.55 10.83
N ASN A 119 -0.16 8.87 11.14
CA ASN A 119 -1.13 9.37 10.16
C ASN A 119 -1.32 8.41 8.98
N GLY A 120 -1.23 7.12 9.23
CA GLY A 120 -1.51 6.09 8.24
C GLY A 120 -2.92 6.26 7.67
N ALA A 121 -3.09 5.94 6.39
CA ALA A 121 -4.39 5.92 5.75
C ALA A 121 -4.67 4.54 5.19
N LEU A 122 -5.95 4.20 5.07
CA LEU A 122 -6.44 3.04 4.35
C LEU A 122 -7.33 3.51 3.21
N THR A 123 -7.12 2.93 2.04
CA THR A 123 -8.03 3.13 0.91
C THR A 123 -8.95 1.94 0.80
N LEU A 124 -10.24 2.20 0.80
CA LEU A 124 -11.28 1.18 0.61
C LEU A 124 -11.64 1.08 -0.86
N PHE A 125 -11.72 -0.14 -1.34
CA PHE A 125 -12.11 -0.48 -2.70
C PHE A 125 -13.31 -1.42 -2.71
N THR A 126 -14.06 -1.36 -3.80
CA THR A 126 -15.08 -2.35 -4.15
C THR A 126 -14.88 -2.80 -5.59
N TYR A 127 -15.70 -3.71 -6.05
CA TYR A 127 -15.66 -4.21 -7.42
C TYR A 127 -16.99 -3.96 -8.12
N LYS A 128 -16.90 -3.54 -9.39
CA LYS A 128 -18.03 -3.47 -10.33
C LYS A 128 -17.63 -4.20 -11.62
N GLY A 129 -18.30 -5.29 -11.89
CA GLY A 129 -17.84 -6.24 -12.89
C GLY A 129 -16.42 -6.68 -12.57
N GLU A 130 -15.51 -6.60 -13.53
CA GLU A 130 -14.09 -6.93 -13.37
C GLU A 130 -13.22 -5.77 -12.87
N LYS A 131 -13.81 -4.58 -12.64
CA LYS A 131 -13.04 -3.38 -12.27
C LYS A 131 -13.08 -3.13 -10.76
N ARG A 132 -11.92 -2.84 -10.22
CA ARG A 132 -11.76 -2.36 -8.85
C ARG A 132 -11.96 -0.84 -8.81
N GLU A 133 -12.84 -0.36 -7.94
CA GLU A 133 -13.16 1.07 -7.76
C GLU A 133 -12.85 1.50 -6.31
N GLN A 134 -12.20 2.63 -6.18
CA GLN A 134 -12.00 3.27 -4.88
C GLN A 134 -13.31 3.88 -4.39
N ILE A 135 -13.66 3.63 -3.12
CA ILE A 135 -14.89 4.13 -2.49
C ILE A 135 -14.63 5.11 -1.34
N ALA A 136 -13.51 4.97 -0.64
CA ALA A 136 -13.14 5.90 0.44
C ALA A 136 -11.64 5.86 0.74
N VAL A 137 -11.15 6.94 1.36
CA VAL A 137 -9.88 6.96 2.09
C VAL A 137 -10.21 7.24 3.55
N VAL A 138 -9.71 6.40 4.46
CA VAL A 138 -9.93 6.50 5.89
C VAL A 138 -8.59 6.79 6.58
N ARG A 139 -8.59 7.75 7.51
CA ARG A 139 -7.44 8.14 8.36
C ARG A 139 -7.79 8.03 9.81
#